data_3b3d179199193bfc1af6f5b079989a36
#
_entry.id   3b3d179199193bfc1af6f5b079989a36
#
_cell.length_a   1.000
_cell.length_b   1.000
_cell.length_c   1.000
_cell.angle_alpha   90.00
_cell.angle_beta   90.00
_cell.angle_gamma   90.00
#
_symmetry.space_group_name_H-M   'P 1'
#
loop_
_entity.id
_entity.type
_entity.pdbx_description
1 polymer ?
#
loop_
_entity_poly.entity_id
_entity_poly.type
_entity_poly.pdbx_seq_one_letter_code
_entity_poly.pdbx_strand_id
1 'polypeptide(L)'
;ELAHLKHGIAVPDTVGEDGVILAHLPVFGGMHVLRDNAKIAEIMAEHKGVIGIGKLVHSYPHSWRSKAPLIYRNTAQWFVSMESNGLRDIALGELAKTKFYPAAGQKRLTSMIAQRPDWCLSRQRAWGVPLTIFAHKQTGEPLRDPAVHARIVEAMKAEGADCWFMSEASRF
;
A
#
# COMPACT_ATOMS: atom_id res chain seq x y z
N GLU A 1 -10.33 4.70 4.79
CA GLU A 1 -10.19 5.95 4.01
C GLU A 1 -11.41 6.85 4.17
N LEU A 2 -12.62 6.40 3.80
CA LEU A 2 -13.85 7.21 3.96
C LEU A 2 -14.10 7.66 5.40
N ALA A 3 -13.86 6.81 6.41
CA ALA A 3 -14.01 7.17 7.82
C ALA A 3 -13.01 8.27 8.22
N HIS A 4 -11.76 8.17 7.76
CA HIS A 4 -10.74 9.19 8.02
C HIS A 4 -11.08 10.51 7.33
N LEU A 5 -11.35 10.48 6.02
CA LEU A 5 -11.66 11.68 5.22
C LEU A 5 -12.94 12.38 5.67
N LYS A 6 -13.98 11.62 6.01
CA LYS A 6 -15.30 12.17 6.35
C LYS A 6 -15.46 12.55 7.82
N HIS A 7 -14.76 11.86 8.71
CA HIS A 7 -14.98 11.94 10.16
C HIS A 7 -13.72 12.21 10.97
N GLY A 8 -12.56 12.36 10.33
CA GLY A 8 -11.29 12.61 11.02
C GLY A 8 -10.82 11.42 11.89
N ILE A 9 -11.36 10.22 11.66
CA ILE A 9 -10.99 9.04 12.44
C ILE A 9 -9.59 8.61 12.03
N ALA A 10 -8.66 8.59 12.99
CA ALA A 10 -7.30 8.13 12.74
C ALA A 10 -7.25 6.65 12.35
N VAL A 11 -6.37 6.31 11.42
CA VAL A 11 -6.08 4.93 11.03
C VAL A 11 -4.69 4.59 11.54
N PRO A 12 -4.57 4.09 12.78
CA PRO A 12 -3.27 3.77 13.37
C PRO A 12 -2.67 2.50 12.75
N ASP A 13 -1.35 2.44 12.75
CA ASP A 13 -0.64 1.19 12.51
C ASP A 13 -0.80 0.29 13.74
N THR A 14 -1.29 -0.91 13.53
CA THR A 14 -1.61 -1.83 14.62
C THR A 14 -0.88 -3.16 14.52
N VAL A 15 -0.48 -3.58 13.32
CA VAL A 15 0.11 -4.90 13.05
C VAL A 15 1.42 -4.75 12.31
N GLY A 16 2.48 -5.36 12.83
CA GLY A 16 3.81 -5.41 12.23
C GLY A 16 3.89 -6.32 10.99
N GLU A 17 5.06 -6.34 10.35
CA GLU A 17 5.31 -7.17 9.16
C GLU A 17 5.30 -8.67 9.45
N ASP A 18 5.58 -9.03 10.67
CA ASP A 18 5.55 -10.39 11.21
C ASP A 18 4.14 -10.88 11.61
N GLY A 19 3.12 -10.03 11.46
CA GLY A 19 1.75 -10.32 11.88
C GLY A 19 1.52 -10.20 13.39
N VAL A 20 2.46 -9.58 14.10
CA VAL A 20 2.34 -9.32 15.54
C VAL A 20 1.77 -7.93 15.78
N ILE A 21 0.86 -7.81 16.71
CA ILE A 21 0.31 -6.52 17.15
C ILE A 21 1.44 -5.72 17.81
N LEU A 22 1.59 -4.46 17.42
CA LEU A 22 2.70 -3.62 17.85
C LEU A 22 2.77 -3.53 19.39
N ALA A 23 3.95 -3.75 19.96
CA ALA A 23 4.15 -3.92 21.40
C ALA A 23 3.71 -2.74 22.26
N HIS A 24 3.68 -1.53 21.70
CA HIS A 24 3.24 -0.31 22.40
C HIS A 24 1.71 -0.18 22.51
N LEU A 25 0.97 -1.03 21.81
CA LEU A 25 -0.50 -0.98 21.86
C LEU A 25 -1.00 -1.66 23.15
N PRO A 26 -1.95 -1.01 23.84
CA PRO A 26 -2.48 -1.56 25.08
C PRO A 26 -3.23 -2.87 24.83
N VAL A 27 -3.28 -3.73 25.83
CA VAL A 27 -4.07 -4.96 25.90
C VAL A 27 -3.55 -6.09 25.00
N PHE A 28 -3.35 -5.86 23.71
CA PHE A 28 -3.03 -6.90 22.72
C PHE A 28 -1.60 -6.84 22.19
N GLY A 29 -0.80 -5.88 22.62
CA GLY A 29 0.59 -5.72 22.15
C GLY A 29 1.40 -7.01 22.31
N GLY A 30 2.13 -7.40 21.25
CA GLY A 30 2.93 -8.61 21.21
C GLY A 30 2.19 -9.89 20.83
N MET A 31 0.86 -9.87 20.63
CA MET A 31 0.09 -11.02 20.18
C MET A 31 0.07 -11.14 18.66
N HIS A 32 0.16 -12.36 18.16
CA HIS A 32 0.07 -12.62 16.73
C HIS A 32 -1.39 -12.80 16.30
N VAL A 33 -1.82 -12.03 15.31
CA VAL A 33 -3.24 -11.93 14.87
C VAL A 33 -3.90 -13.24 14.43
N LEU A 34 -3.13 -14.25 14.03
CA LEU A 34 -3.66 -15.55 13.64
C LEU A 34 -3.44 -16.61 14.72
N ARG A 35 -2.24 -16.67 15.32
CA ARG A 35 -1.89 -17.72 16.30
C ARG A 35 -2.59 -17.53 17.64
N ASP A 36 -2.76 -16.28 18.06
CA ASP A 36 -3.30 -15.94 19.39
C ASP A 36 -4.78 -15.56 19.34
N ASN A 37 -5.48 -15.90 18.26
CA ASN A 37 -6.86 -15.47 18.01
C ASN A 37 -7.81 -15.90 19.16
N ALA A 38 -7.66 -17.12 19.69
CA ALA A 38 -8.46 -17.59 20.82
C ALA A 38 -8.23 -16.74 22.08
N LYS A 39 -6.95 -16.46 22.39
CA LYS A 39 -6.56 -15.64 23.55
C LYS A 39 -7.02 -14.20 23.41
N ILE A 40 -6.98 -13.64 22.19
CA ILE A 40 -7.52 -12.30 21.90
C ILE A 40 -9.02 -12.28 22.21
N ALA A 41 -9.78 -13.31 21.80
CA ALA A 41 -11.20 -13.41 22.06
C ALA A 41 -11.52 -13.52 23.56
N GLU A 42 -10.73 -14.27 24.33
CA GLU A 42 -10.85 -14.38 25.79
C GLU A 42 -10.62 -13.01 26.47
N ILE A 43 -9.54 -12.31 26.13
CA ILE A 43 -9.25 -10.98 26.66
C ILE A 43 -10.35 -9.98 26.32
N MET A 44 -10.87 -10.03 25.09
CA MET A 44 -12.01 -9.19 24.71
C MET A 44 -13.26 -9.48 25.54
N ALA A 45 -13.50 -10.74 25.86
CA ALA A 45 -14.63 -11.14 26.72
C ALA A 45 -14.45 -10.63 28.16
N GLU A 46 -13.26 -10.73 28.73
CA GLU A 46 -12.92 -10.18 30.04
C GLU A 46 -13.16 -8.66 30.11
N HIS A 47 -12.86 -7.95 29.04
CA HIS A 47 -13.10 -6.51 28.91
C HIS A 47 -14.55 -6.16 28.51
N LYS A 48 -15.47 -7.14 28.54
CA LYS A 48 -16.88 -6.96 28.14
C LYS A 48 -17.09 -6.42 26.70
N GLY A 49 -16.12 -6.66 25.84
CA GLY A 49 -16.15 -6.25 24.42
C GLY A 49 -16.79 -7.29 23.49
N VAL A 50 -17.28 -8.41 24.01
CA VAL A 50 -17.84 -9.52 23.22
C VAL A 50 -19.31 -9.76 23.58
N ILE A 51 -20.17 -9.75 22.58
CA ILE A 51 -21.60 -10.09 22.72
C ILE A 51 -21.81 -11.61 22.62
N GLY A 52 -21.00 -12.29 21.80
CA GLY A 52 -21.08 -13.74 21.62
C GLY A 52 -19.88 -14.27 20.85
N ILE A 53 -19.54 -15.53 21.07
CA ILE A 53 -18.45 -16.23 20.38
C ILE A 53 -19.04 -17.43 19.65
N GLY A 54 -18.66 -17.62 18.39
CA GLY A 54 -19.07 -18.75 17.56
C GLY A 54 -17.95 -19.25 16.67
N LYS A 55 -18.14 -20.42 16.08
CA LYS A 55 -17.23 -20.97 15.07
C LYS A 55 -17.91 -20.94 13.71
N LEU A 56 -17.19 -20.42 12.72
CA LEU A 56 -17.63 -20.39 11.33
C LEU A 56 -16.57 -21.05 10.46
N VAL A 57 -16.98 -21.99 9.62
CA VAL A 57 -16.13 -22.55 8.56
C VAL A 57 -16.46 -21.83 7.26
N HIS A 58 -15.46 -21.14 6.72
CA HIS A 58 -15.61 -20.38 5.48
C HIS A 58 -14.32 -20.40 4.67
N SER A 59 -14.40 -20.00 3.39
CA SER A 59 -13.22 -19.79 2.56
C SER A 59 -12.46 -18.56 3.06
N TYR A 60 -11.15 -18.72 3.30
CA TYR A 60 -10.27 -17.65 3.74
C TYR A 60 -9.18 -17.40 2.68
N PRO A 61 -8.87 -16.15 2.35
CA PRO A 61 -7.86 -15.85 1.34
C PRO A 61 -6.47 -16.28 1.79
N HIS A 62 -5.78 -17.03 0.93
CA HIS A 62 -4.41 -17.50 1.13
C HIS A 62 -3.50 -17.00 0.03
N SER A 63 -2.23 -16.82 0.35
CA SER A 63 -1.22 -16.53 -0.65
C SER A 63 -1.12 -17.69 -1.65
N TRP A 64 -1.22 -17.40 -2.93
CA TRP A 64 -1.14 -18.44 -3.95
C TRP A 64 0.23 -19.14 -4.00
N ARG A 65 1.31 -18.47 -3.56
CA ARG A 65 2.67 -19.04 -3.47
C ARG A 65 2.91 -19.81 -2.19
N SER A 66 2.82 -19.13 -1.05
CA SER A 66 3.17 -19.71 0.26
C SER A 66 2.05 -20.56 0.84
N LYS A 67 0.83 -20.48 0.28
CA LYS A 67 -0.38 -21.09 0.84
C LYS A 67 -0.73 -20.64 2.27
N ALA A 68 -0.01 -19.66 2.79
CA ALA A 68 -0.27 -19.08 4.11
C ALA A 68 -1.51 -18.16 4.07
N PRO A 69 -2.29 -18.08 5.14
CA PRO A 69 -3.41 -17.15 5.24
C PRO A 69 -2.93 -15.70 5.14
N LEU A 70 -3.71 -14.86 4.50
CA LEU A 70 -3.40 -13.43 4.37
C LEU A 70 -3.74 -12.68 5.65
N ILE A 71 -2.97 -11.64 5.93
CA ILE A 71 -3.21 -10.70 7.03
C ILE A 71 -3.58 -9.35 6.43
N TYR A 72 -4.63 -8.73 6.96
CA TYR A 72 -4.98 -7.35 6.66
C TYR A 72 -4.21 -6.42 7.60
N ARG A 73 -3.40 -5.55 7.02
CA ARG A 73 -2.63 -4.55 7.78
C ARG A 73 -2.57 -3.23 7.03
N ASN A 74 -2.47 -2.15 7.77
CA ASN A 74 -2.14 -0.86 7.19
C ASN A 74 -0.66 -0.84 6.79
N THR A 75 -0.36 -0.42 5.57
CA THR A 75 1.01 -0.31 5.05
C THR A 75 1.17 1.01 4.32
N ALA A 76 2.27 1.71 4.59
CA ALA A 76 2.62 2.89 3.83
C ALA A 76 2.79 2.54 2.35
N GLN A 77 2.17 3.32 1.48
CA GLN A 77 2.18 3.11 0.04
C GLN A 77 2.46 4.43 -0.69
N TRP A 78 3.02 4.32 -1.89
CA TRP A 78 3.21 5.46 -2.78
C TRP A 78 2.11 5.49 -3.83
N PHE A 79 1.48 6.66 -3.97
CA PHE A 79 0.39 6.87 -4.90
C PHE A 79 0.72 7.99 -5.89
N VAL A 80 0.28 7.82 -7.13
CA VAL A 80 0.14 8.93 -8.09
C VAL A 80 -1.28 9.44 -7.96
N SER A 81 -1.41 10.71 -7.62
CA SER A 81 -2.73 11.37 -7.56
C SER A 81 -3.32 11.47 -8.96
N MET A 82 -4.55 11.05 -9.09
CA MET A 82 -5.31 11.19 -10.34
C MET A 82 -5.86 12.59 -10.54
N GLU A 83 -5.97 13.37 -9.45
CA GLU A 83 -6.51 14.73 -9.48
C GLU A 83 -5.41 15.79 -9.62
N SER A 84 -4.24 15.57 -8.99
CA SER A 84 -3.12 16.50 -9.08
C SER A 84 -2.69 16.69 -10.53
N ASN A 85 -2.47 17.95 -10.93
CA ASN A 85 -2.10 18.34 -12.29
C ASN A 85 -3.10 17.90 -13.38
N GLY A 86 -4.34 17.59 -13.03
CA GLY A 86 -5.39 17.21 -13.97
C GLY A 86 -5.14 15.89 -14.72
N LEU A 87 -4.39 14.96 -14.13
CA LEU A 87 -4.04 13.69 -14.79
C LEU A 87 -5.25 12.93 -15.30
N ARG A 88 -6.34 12.87 -14.53
CA ARG A 88 -7.59 12.23 -14.93
C ARG A 88 -8.19 12.86 -16.18
N ASP A 89 -8.30 14.18 -16.20
CA ASP A 89 -8.90 14.92 -17.31
C ASP A 89 -8.05 14.81 -18.57
N ILE A 90 -6.74 14.89 -18.43
CA ILE A 90 -5.78 14.67 -19.53
C ILE A 90 -5.98 13.26 -20.12
N ALA A 91 -5.99 12.24 -19.25
CA ALA A 91 -6.16 10.86 -19.70
C ALA A 91 -7.50 10.63 -20.39
N LEU A 92 -8.60 11.17 -19.88
CA LEU A 92 -9.92 11.08 -20.51
C LEU A 92 -9.96 11.81 -21.87
N GLY A 93 -9.31 12.96 -21.96
CA GLY A 93 -9.18 13.70 -23.22
C GLY A 93 -8.39 12.93 -24.28
N GLU A 94 -7.32 12.25 -23.90
CA GLU A 94 -6.54 11.42 -24.82
C GLU A 94 -7.28 10.14 -25.22
N LEU A 95 -8.03 9.53 -24.31
CA LEU A 95 -8.90 8.40 -24.63
C LEU A 95 -9.97 8.73 -25.67
N ALA A 96 -10.52 9.95 -25.62
CA ALA A 96 -11.50 10.40 -26.60
C ALA A 96 -10.92 10.48 -28.03
N LYS A 97 -9.63 10.75 -28.16
CA LYS A 97 -8.90 10.85 -29.44
C LYS A 97 -8.34 9.50 -29.90
N THR A 98 -8.25 8.53 -29.01
CA THR A 98 -7.64 7.22 -29.29
C THR A 98 -8.61 6.32 -30.08
N LYS A 99 -8.11 5.67 -31.12
CA LYS A 99 -8.87 4.71 -31.89
C LYS A 99 -8.79 3.32 -31.27
N PHE A 100 -9.95 2.72 -31.00
CA PHE A 100 -10.05 1.43 -30.31
C PHE A 100 -10.49 0.31 -31.24
N TYR A 101 -9.87 -0.86 -31.09
CA TYR A 101 -10.24 -2.09 -31.74
C TYR A 101 -10.34 -3.22 -30.71
N PRO A 102 -11.54 -3.74 -30.40
CA PRO A 102 -12.85 -3.29 -30.86
C PRO A 102 -13.27 -1.95 -30.23
N ALA A 103 -14.17 -1.22 -30.87
CA ALA A 103 -14.67 0.09 -30.43
C ALA A 103 -15.27 0.09 -29.00
N ALA A 104 -15.83 -1.03 -28.56
CA ALA A 104 -16.36 -1.21 -27.20
C ALA A 104 -15.31 -1.02 -26.10
N GLY A 105 -14.03 -1.19 -26.41
CA GLY A 105 -12.91 -0.98 -25.48
C GLY A 105 -12.83 0.45 -24.99
N GLN A 106 -13.18 1.44 -25.79
CA GLN A 106 -13.15 2.84 -25.42
C GLN A 106 -14.07 3.14 -24.23
N LYS A 107 -15.34 2.73 -24.33
CA LYS A 107 -16.33 2.96 -23.27
C LYS A 107 -15.87 2.34 -21.94
N ARG A 108 -15.35 1.11 -21.98
CA ARG A 108 -14.88 0.40 -20.80
C ARG A 108 -13.70 1.13 -20.16
N LEU A 109 -12.68 1.49 -20.92
CA LEU A 109 -11.48 2.14 -20.39
C LEU A 109 -11.81 3.55 -19.87
N THR A 110 -12.66 4.30 -20.57
CA THR A 110 -13.12 5.61 -20.13
C THR A 110 -13.81 5.52 -18.75
N SER A 111 -14.75 4.57 -18.57
CA SER A 111 -15.41 4.37 -17.28
C SER A 111 -14.43 3.99 -16.18
N MET A 112 -13.45 3.14 -16.47
CA MET A 112 -12.42 2.75 -15.51
C MET A 112 -11.56 3.93 -15.07
N ILE A 113 -11.13 4.80 -15.98
CA ILE A 113 -10.33 5.98 -15.65
C ILE A 113 -11.16 7.04 -14.93
N ALA A 114 -12.39 7.27 -15.35
CA ALA A 114 -13.29 8.25 -14.72
C ALA A 114 -13.53 7.95 -13.23
N GLN A 115 -13.60 6.66 -12.86
CA GLN A 115 -13.89 6.23 -11.49
C GLN A 115 -12.64 5.74 -10.73
N ARG A 116 -11.46 5.79 -11.36
CA ARG A 116 -10.25 5.25 -10.77
C ARG A 116 -9.82 6.09 -9.55
N PRO A 117 -9.60 5.48 -8.38
CA PRO A 117 -8.90 6.16 -7.29
C PRO A 117 -7.44 6.43 -7.66
N ASP A 118 -6.72 7.12 -6.79
CA ASP A 118 -5.28 7.35 -6.93
C ASP A 118 -4.54 6.04 -7.24
N TRP A 119 -3.52 6.14 -8.09
CA TRP A 119 -2.82 4.95 -8.57
C TRP A 119 -1.73 4.53 -7.60
N CYS A 120 -1.95 3.43 -6.87
CA CYS A 120 -0.92 2.83 -6.04
C CYS A 120 0.21 2.26 -6.91
N LEU A 121 1.41 2.87 -6.83
CA LEU A 121 2.61 2.43 -7.54
C LEU A 121 3.40 1.39 -6.77
N SER A 122 3.53 1.56 -5.46
CA SER A 122 4.34 0.67 -4.63
C SER A 122 3.77 -0.73 -4.55
N ARG A 123 4.66 -1.69 -4.34
CA ARG A 123 4.36 -3.10 -4.12
C ARG A 123 5.15 -3.58 -2.92
N GLN A 124 4.66 -4.59 -2.21
CA GLN A 124 5.32 -5.19 -1.05
C GLN A 124 6.38 -6.23 -1.45
N ARG A 125 6.64 -6.41 -2.74
CA ARG A 125 7.64 -7.35 -3.26
C ARG A 125 8.60 -6.63 -4.18
N ALA A 126 9.88 -6.89 -4.00
CA ALA A 126 10.92 -6.41 -4.92
C ALA A 126 10.78 -7.14 -6.26
N TRP A 127 10.35 -6.42 -7.29
CA TRP A 127 10.28 -6.89 -8.67
C TRP A 127 10.20 -5.71 -9.64
N GLY A 128 11.03 -5.73 -10.67
CA GLY A 128 11.08 -4.67 -11.66
C GLY A 128 11.90 -3.46 -11.19
N VAL A 129 11.58 -2.29 -11.74
CA VAL A 129 12.29 -1.03 -11.45
C VAL A 129 11.93 -0.53 -10.07
N PRO A 130 12.90 -0.14 -9.22
CA PRO A 130 12.64 0.40 -7.90
C PRO A 130 12.00 1.80 -7.95
N LEU A 131 11.25 2.14 -6.91
CA LEU A 131 10.86 3.51 -6.62
C LEU A 131 12.02 4.19 -5.89
N THR A 132 12.78 5.01 -6.59
CA THR A 132 14.01 5.65 -6.09
C THR A 132 13.70 6.93 -5.31
N ILE A 133 13.02 6.76 -4.18
CA ILE A 133 12.56 7.87 -3.34
C ILE A 133 13.22 7.74 -1.96
N PHE A 134 13.90 8.81 -1.53
CA PHE A 134 14.27 8.98 -0.15
C PHE A 134 13.13 9.64 0.62
N ALA A 135 12.76 9.06 1.75
CA ALA A 135 11.73 9.61 2.62
C ALA A 135 12.29 9.92 4.01
N HIS A 136 11.81 10.99 4.60
CA HIS A 136 12.19 11.36 5.97
C HIS A 136 11.69 10.28 6.95
N LYS A 137 12.59 9.78 7.81
CA LYS A 137 12.30 8.62 8.67
C LYS A 137 11.11 8.78 9.63
N GLN A 138 10.86 10.00 10.09
CA GLN A 138 9.79 10.27 11.06
C GLN A 138 8.49 10.72 10.39
N THR A 139 8.60 11.59 9.35
CA THR A 139 7.42 12.19 8.72
C THR A 139 6.94 11.45 7.48
N GLY A 140 7.80 10.62 6.86
CA GLY A 140 7.51 9.96 5.60
C GLY A 140 7.54 10.89 4.39
N GLU A 141 7.88 12.17 4.56
CA GLU A 141 7.93 13.12 3.45
C GLU A 141 9.04 12.80 2.45
N PRO A 142 8.75 12.84 1.14
CA PRO A 142 9.74 12.57 0.11
C PRO A 142 10.76 13.70 0.00
N LEU A 143 12.03 13.33 -0.15
CA LEU A 143 13.10 14.27 -0.49
C LEU A 143 12.91 14.75 -1.94
N ARG A 144 12.74 16.06 -2.11
CA ARG A 144 12.58 16.70 -3.42
C ARG A 144 13.83 17.52 -3.76
N ASP A 145 14.96 16.84 -3.93
CA ASP A 145 16.23 17.45 -4.28
C ASP A 145 16.63 17.10 -5.71
N PRO A 146 16.67 18.07 -6.65
CA PRO A 146 17.06 17.82 -8.04
C PRO A 146 18.48 17.26 -8.18
N ALA A 147 19.42 17.62 -7.29
CA ALA A 147 20.78 17.12 -7.35
C ALA A 147 20.88 15.65 -6.98
N VAL A 148 20.14 15.23 -5.95
CA VAL A 148 19.98 13.81 -5.59
C VAL A 148 19.37 13.05 -6.75
N HIS A 149 18.30 13.57 -7.33
CA HIS A 149 17.63 12.95 -8.46
C HIS A 149 18.55 12.77 -9.67
N ALA A 150 19.34 13.80 -10.01
CA ALA A 150 20.30 13.72 -11.09
C ALA A 150 21.36 12.62 -10.86
N ARG A 151 21.90 12.49 -9.63
CA ARG A 151 22.86 11.43 -9.29
C ARG A 151 22.27 10.04 -9.45
N ILE A 152 21.01 9.84 -9.02
CA ILE A 152 20.30 8.57 -9.19
C ILE A 152 20.16 8.24 -10.69
N VAL A 153 19.72 9.20 -11.49
CA VAL A 153 19.53 9.02 -12.94
C VAL A 153 20.85 8.64 -13.63
N GLU A 154 21.94 9.33 -13.31
CA GLU A 154 23.26 9.03 -13.91
C GLU A 154 23.78 7.65 -13.47
N ALA A 155 23.60 7.27 -12.21
CA ALA A 155 23.97 5.94 -11.75
C ALA A 155 23.17 4.83 -12.49
N MET A 156 21.86 5.03 -12.64
CA MET A 156 21.01 4.08 -13.37
C MET A 156 21.31 3.99 -14.86
N LYS A 157 21.70 5.11 -15.50
CA LYS A 157 22.15 5.10 -16.90
C LYS A 157 23.44 4.29 -17.07
N ALA A 158 24.36 4.40 -16.13
CA ALA A 158 25.66 3.76 -16.21
C ALA A 158 25.61 2.26 -15.85
N GLU A 159 24.81 1.88 -14.85
CA GLU A 159 24.87 0.55 -14.19
C GLU A 159 23.55 -0.20 -14.23
N GLY A 160 22.47 0.43 -14.68
CA GLY A 160 21.12 -0.13 -14.63
C GLY A 160 20.43 0.05 -13.28
N ALA A 161 19.17 -0.39 -13.18
CA ALA A 161 18.32 -0.16 -12.02
C ALA A 161 18.78 -0.89 -10.75
N ASP A 162 19.56 -1.95 -10.89
CA ASP A 162 20.05 -2.76 -9.76
C ASP A 162 21.03 -1.98 -8.87
N CYS A 163 21.66 -0.94 -9.40
CA CYS A 163 22.55 -0.07 -8.60
C CYS A 163 21.86 0.53 -7.38
N TRP A 164 20.54 0.70 -7.42
CA TRP A 164 19.77 1.18 -6.27
C TRP A 164 19.78 0.23 -5.09
N PHE A 165 19.73 -1.06 -5.34
CA PHE A 165 19.74 -2.10 -4.30
C PHE A 165 21.15 -2.47 -3.82
N MET A 166 22.15 -2.25 -4.67
CA MET A 166 23.53 -2.63 -4.43
C MET A 166 24.39 -1.52 -3.81
N SER A 167 23.89 -0.29 -3.78
CA SER A 167 24.62 0.88 -3.29
C SER A 167 24.13 1.34 -1.92
N GLU A 168 25.06 1.93 -1.17
CA GLU A 168 24.69 2.66 0.05
C GLU A 168 23.94 3.94 -0.27
N ALA A 169 23.00 4.33 0.60
CA ALA A 169 22.19 5.52 0.43
C ALA A 169 23.01 6.82 0.28
N SER A 170 24.20 6.86 0.90
CA SER A 170 25.16 7.99 0.83
C SER A 170 25.76 8.24 -0.56
N ARG A 171 25.61 7.29 -1.48
CA ARG A 171 26.06 7.43 -2.86
C ARG A 171 25.24 8.48 -3.62
N PHE A 172 23.98 8.59 -3.28
CA PHE A 172 23.02 9.44 -3.96
C PHE A 172 22.75 10.73 -3.17
#